data_5c4e1991d21f5ec679799bbbf942f22d
#
_entry.id   5c4e1991d21f5ec679799bbbf942f22d
#
_cell.length_a   1.000
_cell.length_b   1.000
_cell.length_c   1.000
_cell.angle_alpha   90.00
_cell.angle_beta   90.00
_cell.angle_gamma   90.00
#
_symmetry.space_group_name_H-M   'P 1'
#
loop_
_entity.id
_entity.type
_entity.pdbx_description
1 polymer ?
#
loop_
_entity_poly.entity_id
_entity_poly.type
_entity_poly.pdbx_seq_one_letter_code
_entity_poly.pdbx_strand_id
1 'polypeptide(L)'
;MRSRFGIGRELLLSLLLLAMPLPAQVEKVEMLTTGISCGACAGLSEIYFRRMPGIAKVTISLSKESITLFYKLGTKFDPPALRKVLQPLEVGIVKFQITARGLIQEQGGKRILIAGKDTFALMGDTAGPATHSGTEIRIQGLLINERSALMELRILNVMLGQQ
;
A
#
# COMPACT_ATOMS: atom_id res chain seq x y z
N MET A 1 45.96 -37.54 11.24
CA MET A 1 45.19 -36.94 10.12
C MET A 1 43.90 -36.38 10.67
N ARG A 2 43.85 -35.09 10.93
CA ARG A 2 42.66 -34.41 11.51
C ARG A 2 41.92 -33.65 10.42
N SER A 3 40.68 -34.00 10.29
CA SER A 3 39.70 -33.53 9.33
C SER A 3 39.49 -31.99 9.42
N ARG A 4 39.83 -31.27 8.33
CA ARG A 4 39.60 -29.83 8.15
C ARG A 4 38.40 -29.61 7.19
N PHE A 5 37.23 -30.10 7.56
CA PHE A 5 36.00 -29.92 6.74
C PHE A 5 34.82 -29.48 7.59
N GLY A 6 34.80 -28.27 8.12
CA GLY A 6 33.69 -27.79 8.90
C GLY A 6 33.26 -26.33 8.71
N ILE A 7 34.14 -25.50 8.18
CA ILE A 7 33.93 -24.04 8.21
C ILE A 7 33.11 -23.52 7.01
N GLY A 8 33.13 -24.23 5.89
CA GLY A 8 32.46 -23.77 4.65
C GLY A 8 30.93 -23.94 4.64
N ARG A 9 30.42 -24.89 5.44
CA ARG A 9 28.98 -25.24 5.42
C ARG A 9 28.12 -24.31 6.29
N GLU A 10 28.70 -23.81 7.38
CA GLU A 10 28.03 -22.88 8.29
C GLU A 10 27.97 -21.46 7.70
N LEU A 11 28.98 -21.04 6.93
CA LEU A 11 29.01 -19.73 6.26
C LEU A 11 28.02 -19.63 5.10
N LEU A 12 27.77 -20.73 4.37
CA LEU A 12 26.79 -20.80 3.29
C LEU A 12 25.33 -20.76 3.81
N LEU A 13 25.09 -21.36 4.99
CA LEU A 13 23.75 -21.33 5.59
C LEU A 13 23.38 -19.94 6.13
N SER A 14 24.38 -19.18 6.61
CA SER A 14 24.17 -17.82 7.14
C SER A 14 23.88 -16.79 6.05
N LEU A 15 24.36 -17.00 4.83
CA LEU A 15 24.15 -16.08 3.70
C LEU A 15 22.77 -16.23 3.04
N LEU A 16 22.09 -17.37 3.26
CA LEU A 16 20.77 -17.65 2.67
C LEU A 16 19.62 -16.93 3.42
N LEU A 17 19.86 -16.41 4.62
CA LEU A 17 18.85 -15.74 5.45
C LEU A 17 18.63 -14.27 5.11
N LEU A 18 19.38 -13.67 4.22
CA LEU A 18 19.35 -12.21 3.96
C LEU A 18 18.43 -11.77 2.81
N ALA A 19 17.85 -12.69 2.06
CA ALA A 19 16.91 -12.36 0.99
C ALA A 19 15.46 -12.58 1.41
N MET A 20 15.00 -11.89 2.47
CA MET A 20 13.57 -11.86 2.77
C MET A 20 12.87 -10.98 1.73
N PRO A 21 11.96 -11.52 0.92
CA PRO A 21 11.16 -10.70 0.02
C PRO A 21 10.37 -9.68 0.86
N LEU A 22 10.43 -8.42 0.45
CA LEU A 22 9.63 -7.38 1.09
C LEU A 22 8.14 -7.76 0.93
N PRO A 23 7.37 -7.79 2.02
CA PRO A 23 6.01 -8.29 1.97
C PRO A 23 5.13 -7.43 1.05
N ALA A 24 4.39 -8.10 0.19
CA ALA A 24 3.35 -7.49 -0.63
C ALA A 24 2.26 -6.89 0.26
N GLN A 25 1.91 -5.61 0.06
CA GLN A 25 0.85 -4.92 0.82
C GLN A 25 0.55 -3.51 0.29
N VAL A 26 -0.55 -2.93 0.76
CA VAL A 26 -0.75 -1.48 0.75
C VAL A 26 0.19 -0.86 1.79
N GLU A 27 1.08 0.03 1.34
CA GLU A 27 2.08 0.67 2.20
C GLU A 27 1.62 2.04 2.70
N LYS A 28 1.02 2.81 1.80
CA LYS A 28 0.62 4.20 2.05
C LYS A 28 -0.69 4.52 1.35
N VAL A 29 -1.55 5.22 2.04
CA VAL A 29 -2.79 5.80 1.49
C VAL A 29 -2.80 7.30 1.76
N GLU A 30 -2.88 8.09 0.71
CA GLU A 30 -3.05 9.53 0.77
C GLU A 30 -4.49 9.87 0.37
N MET A 31 -5.21 10.50 1.28
CA MET A 31 -6.59 10.93 1.09
C MET A 31 -6.60 12.43 0.83
N LEU A 32 -7.11 12.87 -0.32
CA LEU A 32 -7.52 14.25 -0.49
C LEU A 32 -8.86 14.42 0.20
N THR A 33 -8.96 15.42 1.05
CA THR A 33 -10.13 15.64 1.91
C THR A 33 -10.79 16.99 1.63
N THR A 34 -12.01 17.15 2.14
CA THR A 34 -12.68 18.44 2.26
C THR A 34 -13.04 18.66 3.73
N GLY A 35 -13.01 19.91 4.19
CA GLY A 35 -13.39 20.23 5.57
C GLY A 35 -12.28 20.13 6.61
N ILE A 36 -11.04 19.76 6.22
CA ILE A 36 -9.90 19.70 7.15
C ILE A 36 -9.15 21.06 7.24
N SER A 37 -9.88 22.14 7.21
CA SER A 37 -9.31 23.50 7.11
C SER A 37 -8.79 24.07 8.42
N CYS A 38 -9.04 23.41 9.58
CA CYS A 38 -8.64 23.93 10.89
C CYS A 38 -7.68 23.00 11.63
N GLY A 39 -6.80 23.57 12.46
CA GLY A 39 -5.86 22.81 13.27
C GLY A 39 -6.52 21.85 14.25
N ALA A 40 -7.68 22.20 14.81
CA ALA A 40 -8.45 21.32 15.70
C ALA A 40 -9.00 20.09 14.96
N CYS A 41 -9.55 20.28 13.75
CA CYS A 41 -10.04 19.20 12.90
C CYS A 41 -8.90 18.24 12.51
N ALA A 42 -7.74 18.80 12.18
CA ALA A 42 -6.54 18.03 11.87
C ALA A 42 -6.09 17.21 13.10
N GLY A 43 -5.98 17.84 14.26
CA GLY A 43 -5.58 17.17 15.50
C GLY A 43 -6.51 16.03 15.89
N LEU A 44 -7.82 16.22 15.80
CA LEU A 44 -8.80 15.17 16.07
C LEU A 44 -8.71 14.04 15.04
N SER A 45 -8.58 14.37 13.75
CA SER A 45 -8.40 13.37 12.69
C SER A 45 -7.15 12.51 12.95
N GLU A 46 -6.03 13.14 13.35
CA GLU A 46 -4.81 12.43 13.69
C GLU A 46 -5.02 11.46 14.86
N ILE A 47 -5.67 11.91 15.93
CA ILE A 47 -5.96 11.08 17.11
C ILE A 47 -6.83 9.87 16.73
N TYR A 48 -7.86 10.07 15.93
CA TYR A 48 -8.75 8.98 15.51
C TYR A 48 -8.03 7.96 14.64
N PHE A 49 -7.25 8.41 13.65
CA PHE A 49 -6.49 7.48 12.81
C PHE A 49 -5.38 6.75 13.56
N ARG A 50 -4.70 7.40 14.51
CA ARG A 50 -3.70 6.73 15.35
C ARG A 50 -4.27 5.60 16.20
N ARG A 51 -5.57 5.67 16.53
CA ARG A 51 -6.28 4.62 17.29
C ARG A 51 -6.73 3.47 16.40
N MET A 52 -6.74 3.62 15.08
CA MET A 52 -7.10 2.54 14.18
C MET A 52 -6.04 1.44 14.21
N PRO A 53 -6.47 0.15 14.36
CA PRO A 53 -5.54 -0.95 14.25
C PRO A 53 -4.94 -0.99 12.84
N GLY A 54 -3.65 -1.26 12.77
CA GLY A 54 -2.95 -1.37 11.48
C GLY A 54 -2.37 -0.06 10.94
N ILE A 55 -2.64 1.10 11.54
CA ILE A 55 -1.99 2.35 11.18
C ILE A 55 -0.67 2.50 11.94
N ALA A 56 0.43 2.71 11.20
CA ALA A 56 1.76 2.90 11.75
C ALA A 56 2.07 4.38 11.98
N LYS A 57 1.65 5.24 11.04
CA LYS A 57 1.92 6.68 11.08
C LYS A 57 0.81 7.45 10.37
N VAL A 58 0.50 8.63 10.87
CA VAL A 58 -0.42 9.60 10.28
C VAL A 58 0.34 10.88 10.00
N THR A 59 0.10 11.50 8.85
CA THR A 59 0.61 12.81 8.49
C THR A 59 -0.53 13.62 7.88
N ILE A 60 -0.73 14.85 8.33
CA ILE A 60 -1.78 15.73 7.83
C ILE A 60 -1.15 17.00 7.25
N SER A 61 -1.64 17.40 6.11
CA SER A 61 -1.26 18.65 5.45
C SER A 61 -2.49 19.52 5.29
N LEU A 62 -2.56 20.61 6.04
CA LEU A 62 -3.65 21.58 5.94
C LEU A 62 -3.61 22.31 4.58
N SER A 63 -2.41 22.66 4.11
CA SER A 63 -2.24 23.39 2.83
C SER A 63 -2.63 22.56 1.61
N LYS A 64 -2.56 21.24 1.70
CA LYS A 64 -2.97 20.29 0.62
C LYS A 64 -4.33 19.65 0.89
N GLU A 65 -4.96 19.96 2.02
CA GLU A 65 -6.18 19.32 2.49
C GLU A 65 -6.07 17.79 2.37
N SER A 66 -4.95 17.21 2.85
CA SER A 66 -4.69 15.80 2.71
C SER A 66 -4.28 15.13 4.02
N ILE A 67 -4.68 13.85 4.15
CA ILE A 67 -4.29 12.96 5.23
C ILE A 67 -3.56 11.77 4.62
N THR A 68 -2.35 11.52 5.09
CA THR A 68 -1.54 10.37 4.66
C THR A 68 -1.42 9.37 5.80
N LEU A 69 -1.80 8.13 5.52
CA LEU A 69 -1.69 7.00 6.43
C LEU A 69 -0.61 6.03 5.94
N PHE A 70 0.26 5.60 6.83
CA PHE A 70 1.22 4.53 6.59
C PHE A 70 0.73 3.28 7.32
N TYR A 71 0.72 2.16 6.63
CA TYR A 71 0.16 0.90 7.11
C TYR A 71 1.23 0.00 7.74
N LYS A 72 0.85 -0.70 8.81
CA LYS A 72 1.63 -1.81 9.35
C LYS A 72 1.49 -3.03 8.43
N LEU A 73 2.49 -3.92 8.49
CA LEU A 73 2.48 -5.18 7.76
C LEU A 73 1.21 -5.98 8.00
N GLY A 74 0.66 -6.55 6.93
CA GLY A 74 -0.51 -7.43 7.01
C GLY A 74 -1.84 -6.74 7.32
N THR A 75 -1.89 -5.41 7.28
CA THR A 75 -3.14 -4.65 7.44
C THR A 75 -3.90 -4.63 6.12
N LYS A 76 -5.21 -4.85 6.19
CA LYS A 76 -6.11 -4.72 5.05
C LYS A 76 -6.49 -3.25 4.84
N PHE A 77 -6.56 -2.81 3.60
CA PHE A 77 -7.09 -1.50 3.22
C PHE A 77 -8.62 -1.53 3.21
N ASP A 78 -9.25 -0.63 3.96
CA ASP A 78 -10.70 -0.57 4.13
C ASP A 78 -11.21 0.88 3.96
N PRO A 79 -11.54 1.31 2.73
CA PRO A 79 -12.05 2.66 2.48
C PRO A 79 -13.30 3.03 3.28
N PRO A 80 -14.31 2.16 3.43
CA PRO A 80 -15.47 2.42 4.29
C PRO A 80 -15.09 2.74 5.74
N ALA A 81 -14.15 1.99 6.33
CA ALA A 81 -13.69 2.24 7.70
C ALA A 81 -13.00 3.61 7.82
N LEU A 82 -12.19 4.00 6.82
CA LEU A 82 -11.54 5.32 6.81
C LEU A 82 -12.56 6.47 6.75
N ARG A 83 -13.60 6.32 5.91
CA ARG A 83 -14.69 7.31 5.83
C ARG A 83 -15.45 7.43 7.15
N LYS A 84 -15.73 6.29 7.80
CA LYS A 84 -16.44 6.26 9.09
C LYS A 84 -15.67 7.00 10.18
N VAL A 85 -14.34 6.94 10.18
CA VAL A 85 -13.50 7.66 11.16
C VAL A 85 -13.65 9.17 11.04
N LEU A 86 -13.79 9.69 9.82
CA LEU A 86 -13.88 11.12 9.54
C LEU A 86 -15.31 11.67 9.61
N GLN A 87 -16.31 10.79 9.58
CA GLN A 87 -17.74 11.20 9.59
C GLN A 87 -18.11 12.11 10.76
N PRO A 88 -17.69 11.84 12.03
CA PRO A 88 -18.03 12.71 13.15
C PRO A 88 -17.39 14.10 13.09
N LEU A 89 -16.37 14.27 12.24
CA LEU A 89 -15.64 15.52 12.06
C LEU A 89 -16.13 16.30 10.84
N GLU A 90 -17.15 15.79 10.13
CA GLU A 90 -17.68 16.34 8.88
C GLU A 90 -16.58 16.52 7.79
N VAL A 91 -15.51 15.71 7.87
CA VAL A 91 -14.42 15.69 6.89
C VAL A 91 -14.75 14.67 5.81
N GLY A 92 -14.90 15.14 4.58
CA GLY A 92 -15.14 14.30 3.42
C GLY A 92 -13.84 13.79 2.79
N ILE A 93 -13.85 12.57 2.21
CA ILE A 93 -12.75 12.07 1.38
C ILE A 93 -13.16 12.17 -0.09
N VAL A 94 -12.39 12.96 -0.84
CA VAL A 94 -12.61 13.21 -2.28
C VAL A 94 -12.03 12.06 -3.11
N LYS A 95 -10.79 11.65 -2.80
CA LYS A 95 -10.09 10.58 -3.51
C LYS A 95 -9.06 9.90 -2.62
N PHE A 96 -8.76 8.65 -2.95
CA PHE A 96 -7.66 7.89 -2.39
C PHE A 96 -6.55 7.72 -3.42
N GLN A 97 -5.33 8.08 -3.04
CA GLN A 97 -4.12 7.74 -3.78
C GLN A 97 -3.35 6.69 -2.97
N ILE A 98 -3.09 5.54 -3.59
CA ILE A 98 -2.58 4.35 -2.92
C ILE A 98 -1.17 4.08 -3.43
N THR A 99 -0.26 3.78 -2.51
CA THR A 99 1.02 3.15 -2.83
C THR A 99 0.96 1.72 -2.31
N ALA A 100 1.11 0.77 -3.21
CA ALA A 100 1.05 -0.65 -2.89
C ALA A 100 2.18 -1.40 -3.58
N ARG A 101 2.66 -2.45 -2.91
CA ARG A 101 3.60 -3.44 -3.45
C ARG A 101 2.89 -4.77 -3.56
N GLY A 102 3.11 -5.48 -4.65
CA GLY A 102 2.48 -6.76 -4.85
C GLY A 102 2.89 -7.45 -6.14
N LEU A 103 2.29 -8.59 -6.39
CA LEU A 103 2.48 -9.39 -7.59
C LEU A 103 1.40 -9.06 -8.60
N ILE A 104 1.79 -8.91 -9.86
CA ILE A 104 0.85 -8.82 -10.95
C ILE A 104 0.44 -10.22 -11.38
N GLN A 105 -0.87 -10.40 -11.55
CA GLN A 105 -1.47 -11.58 -12.15
C GLN A 105 -2.41 -11.15 -13.27
N GLU A 106 -2.61 -12.05 -14.24
CA GLU A 106 -3.63 -11.88 -15.27
C GLU A 106 -4.77 -12.84 -14.99
N GLN A 107 -5.98 -12.30 -14.86
CA GLN A 107 -7.20 -13.07 -14.61
C GLN A 107 -8.33 -12.57 -15.48
N GLY A 108 -8.84 -13.43 -16.37
CA GLY A 108 -9.95 -13.06 -17.27
C GLY A 108 -9.64 -11.87 -18.17
N GLY A 109 -8.41 -11.74 -18.68
CA GLY A 109 -7.97 -10.63 -19.53
C GLY A 109 -7.77 -9.29 -18.78
N LYS A 110 -7.89 -9.29 -17.44
CA LYS A 110 -7.61 -8.13 -16.59
C LYS A 110 -6.32 -8.34 -15.82
N ARG A 111 -5.54 -7.28 -15.68
CA ARG A 111 -4.37 -7.30 -14.80
C ARG A 111 -4.80 -6.95 -13.39
N ILE A 112 -4.35 -7.77 -12.46
CA ILE A 112 -4.69 -7.69 -11.05
C ILE A 112 -3.40 -7.54 -10.26
N LEU A 113 -3.36 -6.58 -9.34
CA LEU A 113 -2.30 -6.47 -8.33
C LEU A 113 -2.77 -7.18 -7.07
N ILE A 114 -2.02 -8.19 -6.63
CA ILE A 114 -2.21 -8.82 -5.32
C ILE A 114 -1.24 -8.18 -4.34
N ALA A 115 -1.76 -7.36 -3.43
CA ALA A 115 -1.01 -6.60 -2.44
C ALA A 115 -1.34 -7.10 -1.02
N GLY A 116 -0.85 -8.27 -0.68
CA GLY A 116 -1.12 -8.93 0.60
C GLY A 116 -2.58 -9.37 0.72
N LYS A 117 -3.33 -8.70 1.59
CA LYS A 117 -4.77 -8.97 1.79
C LYS A 117 -5.68 -8.21 0.83
N ASP A 118 -5.09 -7.34 0.01
CA ASP A 118 -5.82 -6.48 -0.91
C ASP A 118 -5.59 -6.90 -2.35
N THR A 119 -6.62 -6.76 -3.17
CA THR A 119 -6.57 -7.08 -4.59
C THR A 119 -7.18 -5.93 -5.37
N PHE A 120 -6.46 -5.49 -6.41
CA PHE A 120 -6.86 -4.36 -7.23
C PHE A 120 -6.86 -4.74 -8.71
N ALA A 121 -7.93 -4.42 -9.43
CA ALA A 121 -7.91 -4.41 -10.89
C ALA A 121 -7.13 -3.16 -11.35
N LEU A 122 -6.11 -3.38 -12.18
CA LEU A 122 -5.28 -2.30 -12.69
C LEU A 122 -5.91 -1.70 -13.96
N MET A 123 -6.06 -0.38 -13.95
CA MET A 123 -6.64 0.39 -15.07
C MET A 123 -5.62 1.40 -15.60
N GLY A 124 -5.64 1.64 -16.90
CA GLY A 124 -4.74 2.56 -17.57
C GLY A 124 -3.70 1.87 -18.44
N ASP A 125 -2.76 2.63 -18.99
CA ASP A 125 -1.69 2.10 -19.84
C ASP A 125 -0.69 1.30 -18.99
N THR A 126 -0.83 0.00 -19.08
CA THR A 126 0.02 -0.98 -18.40
C THR A 126 0.99 -1.65 -19.38
N ALA A 127 1.23 -1.02 -20.53
CA ALA A 127 1.97 -1.63 -21.64
C ALA A 127 3.49 -1.77 -21.44
N GLY A 128 4.01 -1.40 -20.26
CA GLY A 128 5.44 -1.54 -19.96
C GLY A 128 5.86 -2.96 -19.57
N PRO A 129 7.13 -3.35 -19.78
CA PRO A 129 7.66 -4.65 -19.38
C PRO A 129 7.57 -4.90 -17.87
N ALA A 130 7.44 -3.86 -17.07
CA ALA A 130 7.29 -3.93 -15.62
C ALA A 130 5.95 -4.49 -15.15
N THR A 131 4.98 -4.70 -16.05
CA THR A 131 3.62 -5.11 -15.70
C THR A 131 3.24 -6.51 -16.21
N HIS A 132 4.24 -7.34 -16.50
CA HIS A 132 4.00 -8.74 -16.86
C HIS A 132 3.53 -9.56 -15.65
N SER A 133 2.71 -10.58 -15.93
CA SER A 133 2.27 -11.53 -14.90
C SER A 133 3.47 -12.19 -14.21
N GLY A 134 3.39 -12.31 -12.88
CA GLY A 134 4.48 -12.84 -12.05
C GLY A 134 5.54 -11.82 -11.63
N THR A 135 5.43 -10.56 -12.05
CA THR A 135 6.36 -9.49 -11.65
C THR A 135 5.93 -8.88 -10.32
N GLU A 136 6.88 -8.75 -9.40
CA GLU A 136 6.69 -7.96 -8.19
C GLU A 136 6.95 -6.49 -8.50
N ILE A 137 5.96 -5.66 -8.23
CA ILE A 137 6.05 -4.21 -8.47
C ILE A 137 5.56 -3.42 -7.27
N ARG A 138 6.02 -2.19 -7.21
CA ARG A 138 5.47 -1.15 -6.35
C ARG A 138 4.82 -0.09 -7.22
N ILE A 139 3.54 0.14 -7.02
CA ILE A 139 2.79 1.12 -7.82
C ILE A 139 2.22 2.22 -6.93
N GLN A 140 2.04 3.38 -7.55
CA GLN A 140 1.21 4.46 -7.05
C GLN A 140 0.02 4.59 -7.99
N GLY A 141 -1.18 4.56 -7.45
CA GLY A 141 -2.41 4.61 -8.22
C GLY A 141 -3.52 5.38 -7.54
N LEU A 142 -4.49 5.78 -8.33
CA LEU A 142 -5.72 6.43 -7.89
C LEU A 142 -6.82 5.40 -7.81
N LEU A 143 -7.47 5.26 -6.65
CA LEU A 143 -8.65 4.43 -6.50
C LEU A 143 -9.82 5.08 -7.21
N ILE A 144 -10.37 4.42 -8.24
CA ILE A 144 -11.47 4.94 -9.05
C ILE A 144 -12.80 4.28 -8.75
N ASN A 145 -12.79 3.05 -8.24
CA ASN A 145 -13.98 2.33 -7.86
C ASN A 145 -13.77 1.55 -6.56
N GLU A 146 -14.14 2.16 -5.43
CA GLU A 146 -14.01 1.56 -4.11
C GLU A 146 -15.16 0.62 -3.73
N ARG A 147 -16.29 0.69 -4.45
CA ARG A 147 -17.51 -0.08 -4.16
C ARG A 147 -17.62 -1.35 -4.97
N SER A 148 -16.74 -1.56 -5.92
CA SER A 148 -16.68 -2.80 -6.69
C SER A 148 -16.25 -3.96 -5.80
N ALA A 149 -16.73 -5.17 -6.11
CA ALA A 149 -16.24 -6.39 -5.47
C ALA A 149 -14.72 -6.56 -5.63
N LEU A 150 -14.17 -6.04 -6.72
CA LEU A 150 -12.75 -5.88 -6.98
C LEU A 150 -12.47 -4.38 -7.16
N MET A 151 -11.75 -3.79 -6.22
CA MET A 151 -11.38 -2.37 -6.26
C MET A 151 -10.56 -2.07 -7.53
N GLU A 152 -10.83 -0.94 -8.17
CA GLU A 152 -10.15 -0.52 -9.39
C GLU A 152 -9.13 0.58 -9.11
N LEU A 153 -7.89 0.35 -9.54
CA LEU A 153 -6.76 1.24 -9.31
C LEU A 153 -6.19 1.72 -10.65
N ARG A 154 -6.35 3.01 -10.93
CA ARG A 154 -5.70 3.65 -12.08
C ARG A 154 -4.25 3.92 -11.76
N ILE A 155 -3.34 3.34 -12.52
CA ILE A 155 -1.90 3.51 -12.35
C ILE A 155 -1.51 4.96 -12.66
N LEU A 156 -0.79 5.60 -11.73
CA LEU A 156 -0.16 6.91 -11.90
C LEU A 156 1.34 6.76 -12.13
N ASN A 157 1.97 5.83 -11.41
CA ASN A 157 3.41 5.59 -11.49
C ASN A 157 3.72 4.13 -11.12
N VAL A 158 4.70 3.56 -11.81
CA VAL A 158 5.26 2.22 -11.52
C VAL A 158 6.70 2.42 -11.05
N MET A 159 6.99 1.93 -9.86
CA MET A 159 8.33 1.92 -9.29
C MET A 159 8.82 0.48 -9.33
N LEU A 160 9.79 0.20 -10.17
CA LEU A 160 10.47 -1.09 -10.19
C LEU A 160 11.16 -1.28 -8.84
N GLY A 161 10.96 -2.44 -8.21
CA GLY A 161 11.69 -2.79 -7.01
C GLY A 161 13.19 -2.72 -7.31
N GLN A 162 13.92 -1.87 -6.61
CA GLN A 162 15.38 -1.98 -6.60
C GLN A 162 15.71 -3.31 -5.93
N GLN A 163 16.31 -4.21 -6.70
CA GLN A 163 16.92 -5.45 -6.21
C GLN A 163 18.13 -5.12 -5.34
#